data_d915c195b9178f5faa0565b56fe33c17
#
_entry.id   d915c195b9178f5faa0565b56fe33c17
#
_cell.length_a   1.000
_cell.length_b   1.000
_cell.length_c   1.000
_cell.angle_alpha   90.00
_cell.angle_beta   90.00
_cell.angle_gamma   90.00
#
_symmetry.space_group_name_H-M   'P 1'
#
loop_
_entity.id
_entity.type
_entity.pdbx_description
1 polymer ?
#
loop_
_entity_poly.entity_id
_entity_poly.type
_entity_poly.pdbx_seq_one_letter_code
_entity_poly.pdbx_strand_id
1 'polypeptide(L)'
;TVILIITGDCERLTTNQIPVLHVDDNPNWTELIVNRLKHKSDQITIQTATTPQEGLSILTTDPVDCILSDYEMPAQDGLEFLEAIREDYPDLPFILYTSRGSEEVASEAISAGVTDYLQKDAGPGHYELLANRITNAVSQYRAQKELARNEDLLASTERLANTSGWELD
;
A
#
# COMPACT_ATOMS: atom_id res chain seq x y z
N THR A 1 0.51 9.26 29.86
CA THR A 1 1.22 8.30 28.99
C THR A 1 0.24 7.37 28.28
N VAL A 2 -0.74 6.83 29.02
CA VAL A 2 -1.79 5.97 28.46
C VAL A 2 -2.67 6.74 27.47
N ILE A 3 -2.98 7.99 27.79
CA ILE A 3 -3.77 8.87 26.90
C ILE A 3 -3.04 9.14 25.59
N LEU A 4 -1.71 9.27 25.62
CA LEU A 4 -0.90 9.47 24.42
C LEU A 4 -0.90 8.24 23.51
N ILE A 5 -0.90 7.03 24.07
CA ILE A 5 -0.98 5.80 23.29
C ILE A 5 -2.33 5.67 22.60
N ILE A 6 -3.41 5.95 23.32
CA ILE A 6 -4.77 5.94 22.79
C ILE A 6 -4.93 7.03 21.70
N THR A 7 -4.34 8.21 21.95
CA THR A 7 -4.39 9.31 20.98
C THR A 7 -3.64 8.96 19.69
N GLY A 8 -2.53 8.25 19.79
CA GLY A 8 -1.76 7.81 18.64
C GLY A 8 -2.56 6.87 17.74
N ASP A 9 -3.23 5.91 18.34
CA ASP A 9 -4.08 4.98 17.58
C ASP A 9 -5.35 5.66 17.05
N CYS A 10 -5.91 6.58 17.83
CA CYS A 10 -7.05 7.40 17.39
C CYS A 10 -6.67 8.36 16.26
N GLU A 11 -5.51 8.95 16.32
CA GLU A 11 -5.03 9.82 15.24
C GLU A 11 -4.87 9.04 13.93
N ARG A 12 -4.43 7.79 14.02
CA ARG A 12 -4.35 6.90 12.87
C ARG A 12 -5.72 6.59 12.26
N LEU A 13 -6.76 6.50 13.09
CA LEU A 13 -8.13 6.22 12.66
C LEU A 13 -8.86 7.50 12.20
N THR A 14 -8.51 8.66 12.76
CA THR A 14 -9.20 9.92 12.49
C THR A 14 -8.52 10.78 11.44
N THR A 15 -7.20 10.66 11.29
CA THR A 15 -6.47 11.36 10.24
C THR A 15 -6.49 10.54 8.96
N ASN A 16 -7.39 10.49 8.21
CA ASN A 16 -7.52 9.81 6.91
C ASN A 16 -6.22 9.83 6.06
N GLN A 17 -5.07 9.71 6.71
CA GLN A 17 -3.76 9.74 6.07
C GLN A 17 -3.44 8.43 5.39
N ILE A 18 -2.77 8.52 4.25
CA ILE A 18 -2.39 7.38 3.43
C ILE A 18 -0.87 7.28 3.43
N PRO A 19 -0.30 6.36 4.22
CA PRO A 19 1.14 6.13 4.20
C PRO A 19 1.52 5.33 2.97
N VAL A 20 2.36 5.92 2.12
CA VAL A 20 2.85 5.33 0.88
C VAL A 20 4.35 5.11 0.98
N LEU A 21 4.81 3.94 0.57
CA LEU A 21 6.22 3.64 0.42
C LEU A 21 6.59 3.74 -1.06
N HIS A 22 7.49 4.65 -1.39
CA HIS A 22 8.01 4.81 -2.75
C HIS A 22 9.38 4.19 -2.85
N VAL A 23 9.54 3.18 -3.70
CA VAL A 23 10.80 2.48 -3.90
C VAL A 23 11.30 2.75 -5.31
N ASP A 24 12.39 3.49 -5.41
CA ASP A 24 13.00 3.88 -6.67
C ASP A 24 14.47 4.22 -6.42
N ASP A 25 15.37 3.69 -7.22
CA ASP A 25 16.81 3.94 -7.09
C ASP A 25 17.25 5.30 -7.62
N ASN A 26 16.36 6.03 -8.30
CA ASN A 26 16.65 7.36 -8.85
C ASN A 26 16.22 8.44 -7.86
N PRO A 27 17.17 9.14 -7.20
CA PRO A 27 16.83 10.16 -6.21
C PRO A 27 16.09 11.37 -6.78
N ASN A 28 16.31 11.69 -8.06
CA ASN A 28 15.61 12.81 -8.72
C ASN A 28 14.12 12.53 -8.86
N TRP A 29 13.75 11.32 -9.25
CA TRP A 29 12.35 10.90 -9.32
C TRP A 29 11.71 10.86 -7.95
N THR A 30 12.43 10.33 -6.97
CA THR A 30 11.95 10.23 -5.59
C THR A 30 11.60 11.59 -5.03
N GLU A 31 12.50 12.56 -5.17
CA GLU A 31 12.28 13.93 -4.71
C GLU A 31 11.11 14.60 -5.43
N LEU A 32 11.05 14.41 -6.75
CA LEU A 32 10.00 14.98 -7.57
C LEU A 32 8.61 14.45 -7.17
N ILE A 33 8.49 13.13 -6.98
CA ILE A 33 7.25 12.49 -6.58
C ILE A 33 6.79 12.99 -5.20
N VAL A 34 7.70 13.04 -4.24
CA VAL A 34 7.37 13.53 -2.89
C VAL A 34 6.81 14.95 -2.96
N ASN A 35 7.49 15.84 -3.66
CA ASN A 35 7.07 17.23 -3.76
C ASN A 35 5.74 17.39 -4.51
N ARG A 36 5.58 16.69 -5.61
CA ARG A 36 4.38 16.81 -6.45
C ARG A 36 3.14 16.22 -5.79
N LEU A 37 3.27 15.07 -5.17
CA LEU A 37 2.14 14.44 -4.49
C LEU A 37 1.71 15.23 -3.25
N LYS A 38 2.62 15.82 -2.52
CA LYS A 38 2.29 16.71 -1.40
C LYS A 38 1.43 17.89 -1.83
N HIS A 39 1.71 18.46 -3.01
CA HIS A 39 0.91 19.56 -3.57
C HIS A 39 -0.48 19.11 -4.03
N LYS A 40 -0.63 17.85 -4.43
CA LYS A 40 -1.91 17.33 -4.92
C LYS A 40 -2.81 16.78 -3.82
N SER A 41 -2.24 16.27 -2.73
CA SER A 41 -3.03 15.71 -1.65
C SER A 41 -2.28 15.82 -0.32
N ASP A 42 -2.92 16.46 0.65
CA ASP A 42 -2.42 16.54 2.02
C ASP A 42 -2.55 15.21 2.77
N GLN A 43 -3.35 14.30 2.25
CA GLN A 43 -3.61 13.00 2.87
C GLN A 43 -2.48 12.00 2.64
N ILE A 44 -1.73 12.15 1.56
CA ILE A 44 -0.67 11.22 1.20
C ILE A 44 0.63 11.60 1.91
N THR A 45 1.15 10.66 2.71
CA THR A 45 2.48 10.77 3.31
C THR A 45 3.39 9.76 2.64
N ILE A 46 4.57 10.21 2.18
CA ILE A 46 5.46 9.37 1.40
C ILE A 46 6.75 9.13 2.16
N GLN A 47 7.09 7.86 2.30
CA GLN A 47 8.37 7.40 2.78
C GLN A 47 9.11 6.78 1.59
N THR A 48 10.40 7.02 1.47
CA THR A 48 11.17 6.62 0.30
C THR A 48 12.21 5.57 0.65
N ALA A 49 12.45 4.67 -0.29
CA ALA A 49 13.52 3.68 -0.22
C ALA A 49 14.23 3.64 -1.57
N THR A 50 15.53 3.42 -1.56
CA THR A 50 16.33 3.35 -2.78
C THR A 50 16.53 1.93 -3.28
N THR A 51 16.22 0.94 -2.45
CA THR A 51 16.33 -0.48 -2.79
C THR A 51 15.11 -1.24 -2.28
N PRO A 52 14.76 -2.37 -2.92
CA PRO A 52 13.70 -3.24 -2.41
C PRO A 52 13.94 -3.75 -1.00
N GLN A 53 15.19 -4.04 -0.64
CA GLN A 53 15.54 -4.51 0.71
C GLN A 53 15.28 -3.45 1.77
N GLU A 54 15.62 -2.20 1.49
CA GLU A 54 15.27 -1.09 2.35
C GLU A 54 13.74 -0.95 2.49
N GLY A 55 13.02 -1.12 1.38
CA GLY A 55 11.56 -1.12 1.40
C GLY A 55 10.97 -2.21 2.28
N LEU A 56 11.50 -3.43 2.21
CA LEU A 56 11.06 -4.53 3.06
C LEU A 56 11.33 -4.24 4.54
N SER A 57 12.46 -3.63 4.87
CA SER A 57 12.78 -3.22 6.23
C SER A 57 11.79 -2.19 6.76
N ILE A 58 11.42 -1.23 5.94
CA ILE A 58 10.43 -0.20 6.31
C ILE A 58 9.07 -0.85 6.59
N LEU A 59 8.67 -1.82 5.80
CA LEU A 59 7.39 -2.52 5.98
C LEU A 59 7.29 -3.23 7.33
N THR A 60 8.40 -3.68 7.89
CA THR A 60 8.40 -4.35 9.20
C THR A 60 8.29 -3.39 10.37
N THR A 61 8.66 -2.12 10.20
CA THR A 61 8.73 -1.16 11.30
C THR A 61 7.67 -0.06 11.23
N ASP A 62 7.24 0.31 10.01
CA ASP A 62 6.37 1.46 9.80
C ASP A 62 5.06 1.04 9.11
N PRO A 63 3.95 1.74 9.36
CA PRO A 63 2.71 1.46 8.65
C PRO A 63 2.80 1.91 7.19
N VAL A 64 2.41 1.03 6.27
CA VAL A 64 2.35 1.31 4.84
C VAL A 64 1.05 0.73 4.30
N ASP A 65 0.28 1.55 3.61
CA ASP A 65 -0.98 1.13 3.00
C ASP A 65 -0.91 1.04 1.47
N CYS A 66 0.18 1.50 0.87
CA CYS A 66 0.39 1.39 -0.57
C CYS A 66 1.88 1.45 -0.88
N ILE A 67 2.30 0.62 -1.83
CA ILE A 67 3.67 0.65 -2.35
C ILE A 67 3.63 1.19 -3.77
N LEU A 68 4.51 2.15 -4.04
CA LEU A 68 4.75 2.69 -5.37
C LEU A 68 6.17 2.33 -5.74
N SER A 69 6.35 1.41 -6.67
CA SER A 69 7.67 0.87 -7.00
C SER A 69 8.03 1.05 -8.45
N ASP A 70 9.29 1.40 -8.70
CA ASP A 70 9.84 1.35 -10.06
C ASP A 70 10.03 -0.12 -10.48
N TYR A 71 10.08 -0.34 -11.79
CA TYR A 71 10.36 -1.64 -12.37
C TYR A 71 11.86 -1.92 -12.41
N GLU A 72 12.63 -0.95 -12.91
CA GLU A 72 14.07 -1.10 -13.08
C GLU A 72 14.84 -0.66 -11.84
N MET A 73 15.36 -1.64 -11.11
CA MET A 73 16.19 -1.37 -9.94
C MET A 73 17.39 -2.34 -9.95
N PRO A 74 18.56 -1.92 -9.44
CA PRO A 74 19.71 -2.82 -9.34
C PRO A 74 19.41 -4.01 -8.43
N ALA A 75 19.97 -5.15 -8.75
CA ALA A 75 19.89 -6.40 -8.01
C ALA A 75 18.52 -7.09 -8.03
N GLN A 76 17.43 -6.36 -7.95
CA GLN A 76 16.08 -6.93 -7.92
C GLN A 76 15.12 -5.98 -8.64
N ASP A 77 14.37 -6.46 -9.61
CA ASP A 77 13.39 -5.63 -10.31
C ASP A 77 12.08 -5.48 -9.52
N GLY A 78 11.19 -4.61 -10.02
CA GLY A 78 9.92 -4.34 -9.34
C GLY A 78 9.00 -5.54 -9.24
N LEU A 79 9.04 -6.47 -10.18
CA LEU A 79 8.22 -7.68 -10.15
C LEU A 79 8.75 -8.69 -9.12
N GLU A 80 10.05 -8.86 -9.03
CA GLU A 80 10.67 -9.68 -8.00
C GLU A 80 10.36 -9.13 -6.60
N PHE A 81 10.38 -7.82 -6.47
CA PHE A 81 9.99 -7.13 -5.24
C PHE A 81 8.52 -7.40 -4.90
N LEU A 82 7.64 -7.32 -5.89
CA LEU A 82 6.22 -7.63 -5.73
C LEU A 82 6.02 -9.07 -5.24
N GLU A 83 6.71 -10.03 -5.82
CA GLU A 83 6.64 -11.43 -5.41
C GLU A 83 7.04 -11.60 -3.94
N ALA A 84 8.13 -10.96 -3.53
CA ALA A 84 8.60 -11.00 -2.14
C ALA A 84 7.57 -10.38 -1.18
N ILE A 85 6.93 -9.29 -1.58
CA ILE A 85 5.90 -8.64 -0.76
C ILE A 85 4.66 -9.51 -0.65
N ARG A 86 4.25 -10.17 -1.72
CA ARG A 86 3.03 -10.99 -1.73
C ARG A 86 3.11 -12.21 -0.81
N GLU A 87 4.30 -12.66 -0.45
CA GLU A 87 4.46 -13.73 0.53
C GLU A 87 3.93 -13.34 1.91
N ASP A 88 4.23 -12.14 2.38
CA ASP A 88 3.86 -11.66 3.71
C ASP A 88 2.66 -10.70 3.69
N TYR A 89 2.44 -10.02 2.57
CA TYR A 89 1.39 -9.00 2.42
C TYR A 89 0.60 -9.26 1.14
N PRO A 90 -0.27 -10.29 1.12
CA PRO A 90 -0.95 -10.69 -0.12
C PRO A 90 -1.90 -9.66 -0.69
N ASP A 91 -2.44 -8.78 0.14
CA ASP A 91 -3.46 -7.81 -0.29
C ASP A 91 -2.99 -6.36 -0.30
N LEU A 92 -1.74 -6.10 0.12
CA LEU A 92 -1.21 -4.74 0.20
C LEU A 92 -1.17 -4.11 -1.20
N PRO A 93 -1.78 -2.91 -1.40
CA PRO A 93 -1.73 -2.26 -2.69
C PRO A 93 -0.30 -2.03 -3.18
N PHE A 94 -0.05 -2.45 -4.39
CA PHE A 94 1.25 -2.32 -5.05
C PHE A 94 1.02 -1.75 -6.44
N ILE A 95 1.54 -0.55 -6.67
CA ILE A 95 1.45 0.14 -7.95
C ILE A 95 2.84 0.13 -8.59
N LEU A 96 2.93 -0.45 -9.78
CA LEU A 96 4.16 -0.41 -10.55
C LEU A 96 4.20 0.89 -11.33
N TYR A 97 5.22 1.70 -11.08
CA TYR A 97 5.35 3.05 -11.61
C TYR A 97 6.69 3.18 -12.30
N THR A 98 6.70 3.07 -13.62
CA THR A 98 7.94 2.92 -14.38
C THR A 98 7.98 3.79 -15.63
N SER A 99 9.18 4.20 -16.02
CA SER A 99 9.41 4.92 -17.29
C SER A 99 9.40 3.98 -18.49
N ARG A 100 9.64 2.68 -18.27
CA ARG A 100 9.55 1.68 -19.33
C ARG A 100 8.15 1.10 -19.42
N GLY A 101 7.36 1.64 -20.35
CA GLY A 101 6.07 1.07 -20.68
C GLY A 101 6.19 0.13 -21.86
N SER A 102 6.10 -1.18 -21.63
CA SER A 102 5.89 -2.16 -22.69
C SER A 102 4.67 -3.01 -22.31
N GLU A 103 3.99 -3.53 -23.33
CA GLU A 103 2.87 -4.44 -23.12
C GLU A 103 3.32 -5.70 -22.37
N GLU A 104 4.55 -6.14 -22.60
CA GLU A 104 5.13 -7.30 -21.92
C GLU A 104 5.25 -7.07 -20.42
N VAL A 105 5.82 -5.93 -20.00
CA VAL A 105 5.96 -5.59 -18.59
C VAL A 105 4.60 -5.44 -17.92
N ALA A 106 3.66 -4.78 -18.58
CA ALA A 106 2.31 -4.63 -18.07
C ALA A 106 1.63 -5.98 -17.88
N SER A 107 1.76 -6.87 -18.86
CA SER A 107 1.19 -8.21 -18.80
C SER A 107 1.80 -9.05 -17.68
N GLU A 108 3.12 -9.01 -17.51
CA GLU A 108 3.80 -9.70 -16.42
C GLU A 108 3.38 -9.15 -15.06
N ALA A 109 3.24 -7.83 -14.95
CA ALA A 109 2.81 -7.19 -13.71
C ALA A 109 1.41 -7.63 -13.30
N ILE A 110 0.49 -7.66 -14.25
CA ILE A 110 -0.89 -8.13 -14.01
C ILE A 110 -0.88 -9.59 -13.56
N SER A 111 -0.10 -10.43 -14.22
CA SER A 111 0.03 -11.85 -13.86
C SER A 111 0.66 -12.05 -12.49
N ALA A 112 1.57 -11.18 -12.09
CA ALA A 112 2.24 -11.23 -10.77
C ALA A 112 1.35 -10.72 -9.62
N GLY A 113 0.20 -10.13 -9.92
CA GLY A 113 -0.73 -9.66 -8.90
C GLY A 113 -0.54 -8.20 -8.51
N VAL A 114 -0.05 -7.36 -9.42
CA VAL A 114 0.03 -5.91 -9.19
C VAL A 114 -1.37 -5.34 -9.02
N THR A 115 -1.52 -4.37 -8.13
CA THR A 115 -2.81 -3.68 -7.96
C THR A 115 -3.08 -2.74 -9.13
N ASP A 116 -2.05 -2.02 -9.57
CA ASP A 116 -2.17 -1.10 -10.70
C ASP A 116 -0.81 -0.91 -11.38
N TYR A 117 -0.84 -0.45 -12.60
CA TYR A 117 0.34 -0.17 -13.40
C TYR A 117 0.21 1.23 -13.98
N LEU A 118 1.23 2.05 -13.82
CA LEU A 118 1.22 3.41 -14.33
C LEU A 118 2.59 3.76 -14.92
N GLN A 119 2.57 4.34 -16.11
CA GLN A 119 3.79 4.80 -16.75
C GLN A 119 4.16 6.20 -16.26
N LYS A 120 5.44 6.43 -15.98
CA LYS A 120 5.95 7.74 -15.58
C LYS A 120 5.76 8.73 -16.73
N ASP A 121 5.14 9.86 -16.43
CA ASP A 121 4.88 10.92 -17.39
C ASP A 121 5.06 12.27 -16.68
N ALA A 122 5.58 13.25 -17.42
CA ALA A 122 5.77 14.61 -16.91
C ALA A 122 4.64 15.55 -17.32
N GLY A 123 3.61 15.05 -18.00
CA GLY A 123 2.50 15.85 -18.51
C GLY A 123 1.61 16.44 -17.42
N PRO A 124 0.84 17.48 -17.75
CA PRO A 124 -0.11 18.08 -16.81
C PRO A 124 -1.20 17.06 -16.43
N GLY A 125 -1.56 17.03 -15.15
CA GLY A 125 -2.57 16.10 -14.65
C GLY A 125 -2.05 14.73 -14.29
N HIS A 126 -0.79 14.39 -14.59
CA HIS A 126 -0.22 13.09 -14.29
C HIS A 126 -0.17 12.79 -12.78
N TYR A 127 0.26 13.77 -12.00
CA TYR A 127 0.38 13.60 -10.54
C TYR A 127 -0.98 13.53 -9.85
N GLU A 128 -1.97 14.21 -10.42
CA GLU A 128 -3.36 14.11 -9.97
C GLU A 128 -3.90 12.69 -10.23
N LEU A 129 -3.63 12.15 -11.41
CA LEU A 129 -3.98 10.77 -11.74
C LEU A 129 -3.30 9.78 -10.80
N LEU A 130 -2.02 9.96 -10.53
CA LEU A 130 -1.26 9.11 -9.60
C LEU A 130 -1.87 9.17 -8.19
N ALA A 131 -2.16 10.37 -7.70
CA ALA A 131 -2.80 10.53 -6.39
C ALA A 131 -4.16 9.84 -6.33
N ASN A 132 -4.96 9.94 -7.38
CA ASN A 132 -6.26 9.28 -7.46
C ASN A 132 -6.13 7.74 -7.48
N ARG A 133 -5.15 7.22 -8.20
CA ARG A 133 -4.88 5.77 -8.25
C ARG A 133 -4.48 5.25 -6.87
N ILE A 134 -3.60 5.95 -6.18
CA ILE A 134 -3.18 5.61 -4.82
C ILE A 134 -4.39 5.64 -3.87
N THR A 135 -5.16 6.69 -3.90
CA THR A 135 -6.33 6.86 -3.02
C THR A 135 -7.36 5.77 -3.25
N ASN A 136 -7.66 5.45 -4.51
CA ASN A 136 -8.62 4.41 -4.85
C ASN A 136 -8.14 3.02 -4.39
N ALA A 137 -6.88 2.70 -4.64
CA ALA A 137 -6.31 1.41 -4.24
C ALA A 137 -6.33 1.23 -2.71
N VAL A 138 -5.97 2.27 -1.97
CA VAL A 138 -5.97 2.25 -0.51
C VAL A 138 -7.39 2.18 0.05
N SER A 139 -8.34 2.88 -0.54
CA SER A 139 -9.75 2.83 -0.12
C SER A 139 -10.30 1.41 -0.24
N GLN A 140 -10.03 0.74 -1.35
CA GLN A 140 -10.46 -0.65 -1.56
C GLN A 140 -9.78 -1.60 -0.57
N TYR A 141 -8.49 -1.42 -0.34
CA TYR A 141 -7.72 -2.24 0.59
C TYR A 141 -8.25 -2.11 2.03
N ARG A 142 -8.51 -0.89 2.47
CA ARG A 142 -9.04 -0.63 3.81
C ARG A 142 -10.44 -1.19 3.98
N ALA A 143 -11.28 -1.08 2.96
CA ALA A 143 -12.63 -1.65 2.97
C ALA A 143 -12.60 -3.18 3.06
N GLN A 144 -11.72 -3.84 2.32
CA GLN A 144 -11.54 -5.29 2.37
C GLN A 144 -11.02 -5.74 3.73
N LYS A 145 -10.08 -5.02 4.30
CA LYS A 145 -9.54 -5.31 5.64
C LYS A 145 -10.62 -5.20 6.71
N GLU A 146 -11.43 -4.17 6.64
CA GLU A 146 -12.52 -3.95 7.59
C GLU A 146 -13.59 -5.03 7.45
N LEU A 147 -13.94 -5.41 6.22
CA LEU A 147 -14.90 -6.47 5.96
C LEU A 147 -14.42 -7.82 6.51
N ALA A 148 -13.15 -8.17 6.26
CA ALA A 148 -12.56 -9.40 6.77
C ALA A 148 -12.55 -9.43 8.30
N ARG A 149 -12.25 -8.31 8.95
CA ARG A 149 -12.29 -8.17 10.40
C ARG A 149 -13.70 -8.36 10.94
N ASN A 150 -14.70 -7.78 10.29
CA ASN A 150 -16.11 -7.92 10.69
C ASN A 150 -16.60 -9.36 10.52
N GLU A 151 -16.20 -10.05 9.46
CA GLU A 151 -16.54 -11.46 9.24
C GLU A 151 -15.93 -12.35 10.33
N ASP A 152 -14.68 -12.12 10.71
CA ASP A 152 -14.00 -12.85 11.78
C ASP A 152 -14.71 -12.64 13.13
N LEU A 153 -15.13 -11.42 13.43
CA LEU A 153 -15.85 -11.10 14.65
C LEU A 153 -17.22 -11.79 14.69
N LEU A 154 -17.95 -11.80 13.59
CA LEU A 154 -19.23 -12.48 13.48
C LEU A 154 -19.08 -13.98 13.66
N ALA A 155 -18.09 -14.60 13.02
CA ALA A 155 -17.83 -16.02 13.16
C ALA A 155 -17.48 -16.40 14.62
N SER A 156 -16.69 -15.58 15.30
CA SER A 156 -16.35 -15.79 16.70
C SER A 156 -17.58 -15.65 17.60
N THR A 157 -18.44 -14.69 17.33
CA THR A 157 -19.69 -14.48 18.09
C THR A 157 -20.65 -15.64 17.91
N GLU A 158 -20.82 -16.16 16.71
CA GLU A 158 -21.67 -17.31 16.44
C GLU A 158 -21.17 -18.57 17.15
N ARG A 159 -19.86 -18.82 17.17
CA ARG A 159 -19.27 -19.95 17.89
C ARG A 159 -19.54 -19.87 19.39
N LEU A 160 -19.40 -18.69 19.98
CA LEU A 160 -19.65 -18.47 21.40
C LEU A 160 -21.14 -18.65 21.72
N ALA A 161 -22.02 -18.18 20.88
CA ALA A 161 -23.47 -18.35 21.05
C ALA A 161 -23.87 -19.82 20.98
N ASN A 162 -23.31 -20.57 20.02
CA ASN A 162 -23.58 -22.00 19.91
C ASN A 162 -23.06 -22.79 21.11
N THR A 163 -21.89 -22.46 21.62
CA THR A 163 -21.32 -23.09 22.82
C THR A 163 -22.19 -22.82 24.05
N SER A 164 -22.68 -21.61 24.21
CA SER A 164 -23.58 -21.23 25.31
C SER A 164 -24.93 -21.97 25.25
N GLY A 165 -25.44 -22.19 24.04
CA GLY A 165 -26.68 -22.94 23.83
C GLY A 165 -26.57 -24.41 24.28
N TRP A 166 -25.44 -25.04 24.16
CA TRP A 166 -25.21 -26.41 24.59
C TRP A 166 -25.15 -26.57 26.10
N GLU A 167 -24.72 -25.57 26.83
CA GLU A 167 -24.66 -25.61 28.29
C GLU A 167 -26.03 -25.47 28.98
N LEU A 168 -27.00 -24.94 28.28
CA LEU A 168 -28.35 -24.72 28.82
C LEU A 168 -29.24 -25.96 28.73
N ASP A 169 -28.88 -26.96 27.98
CA ASP A 169 -29.58 -28.21 27.83
C ASP A 169 -29.04 -29.28 28.78
#